data_78dfe22cdc4a41639e759b76baf279c7
#
_entry.id   78dfe22cdc4a41639e759b76baf279c7
#
_cell.length_a   1.000
_cell.length_b   1.000
_cell.length_c   1.000
_cell.angle_alpha   90.00
_cell.angle_beta   90.00
_cell.angle_gamma   90.00
#
_symmetry.space_group_name_H-M   'P 1'
#
loop_
_entity.id
_entity.type
_entity.pdbx_description
1 polymer ?
#
loop_
_entity_poly.entity_id
_entity_poly.type
_entity_poly.pdbx_seq_one_letter_code
_entity_poly.pdbx_strand_id
1 'polypeptide(L)'
;MSAYHLFARVYDQLMDNRPEDWASYVQSLLRERGIEPPARVLDAGCGTGMMSLALAQAGYRVTGTDVSPAMLDQATQAAHRLGVHVEWEEMDMRSLDPLVPVQAVTCVCDPVNYLSEQDDVQAFFTSACQALVPGGVLMFDVSTPFYYQHELGTQTFAHQAPEAAYICLLYTS
;
A
#
# COMPACT_ATOMS: atom_id res chain seq x y z
N MET A 1 20.95 5.46 -5.12
CA MET A 1 19.64 5.96 -5.60
C MET A 1 18.69 4.80 -5.46
N SER A 2 17.58 4.98 -4.74
CA SER A 2 16.55 3.92 -4.62
C SER A 2 15.95 3.66 -5.99
N ALA A 3 15.57 2.39 -6.28
CA ALA A 3 14.97 1.98 -7.56
C ALA A 3 13.71 2.79 -7.91
N TYR A 4 13.02 3.30 -6.91
CA TYR A 4 11.78 4.06 -7.05
C TYR A 4 11.94 5.58 -7.24
N HIS A 5 13.16 6.14 -7.15
CA HIS A 5 13.34 7.60 -7.14
C HIS A 5 12.80 8.32 -8.39
N LEU A 6 13.03 7.76 -9.58
CA LEU A 6 12.47 8.31 -10.83
C LEU A 6 11.10 7.73 -11.16
N PHE A 7 10.88 6.46 -10.81
CA PHE A 7 9.65 5.75 -11.10
C PHE A 7 8.45 6.29 -10.32
N ALA A 8 8.65 6.76 -9.08
CA ALA A 8 7.58 7.34 -8.26
C ALA A 8 6.81 8.46 -8.98
N ARG A 9 7.50 9.27 -9.80
CA ARG A 9 6.88 10.41 -10.51
C ARG A 9 5.86 10.00 -11.58
N VAL A 10 6.03 8.80 -12.13
CA VAL A 10 5.21 8.30 -13.24
C VAL A 10 4.41 7.06 -12.83
N TYR A 11 4.54 6.63 -11.57
CA TYR A 11 3.95 5.40 -11.05
C TYR A 11 2.44 5.36 -11.29
N ASP A 12 1.71 6.38 -10.85
CA ASP A 12 0.26 6.45 -10.97
C ASP A 12 -0.24 6.57 -12.43
N GLN A 13 0.63 7.06 -13.34
CA GLN A 13 0.30 7.15 -14.78
C GLN A 13 0.48 5.82 -15.50
N LEU A 14 1.34 4.94 -14.96
CA LEU A 14 1.71 3.67 -15.58
C LEU A 14 0.98 2.48 -14.99
N MET A 15 0.60 2.57 -13.70
CA MET A 15 -0.10 1.49 -13.00
C MET A 15 -1.61 1.69 -13.11
N ASP A 16 -2.30 0.75 -13.76
CA ASP A 16 -3.77 0.71 -13.83
C ASP A 16 -4.32 0.15 -12.50
N ASN A 17 -4.03 0.86 -11.44
CA ASN A 17 -4.56 0.57 -10.12
C ASN A 17 -5.93 1.21 -10.04
N ARG A 18 -7.01 0.45 -10.11
CA ARG A 18 -8.37 0.94 -9.88
C ARG A 18 -8.57 1.28 -8.39
N PRO A 19 -8.13 2.47 -7.94
CA PRO A 19 -8.07 2.81 -6.52
C PRO A 19 -9.44 2.81 -5.86
N GLU A 20 -10.47 3.17 -6.64
CA GLU A 20 -11.84 3.31 -6.15
C GLU A 20 -12.44 1.95 -5.76
N ASP A 21 -12.18 0.90 -6.55
CA ASP A 21 -12.68 -0.44 -6.28
C ASP A 21 -12.01 -1.04 -5.02
N TRP A 22 -10.68 -0.92 -4.91
CA TRP A 22 -9.93 -1.38 -3.75
C TRP A 22 -10.31 -0.62 -2.47
N ALA A 23 -10.38 0.71 -2.54
CA ALA A 23 -10.71 1.53 -1.38
C ALA A 23 -12.12 1.22 -0.86
N SER A 24 -13.09 1.08 -1.76
CA SER A 24 -14.47 0.74 -1.40
C SER A 24 -14.55 -0.64 -0.75
N TYR A 25 -13.79 -1.62 -1.26
CA TYR A 25 -13.74 -2.96 -0.71
C TYR A 25 -13.10 -2.98 0.69
N VAL A 26 -11.95 -2.35 0.86
CA VAL A 26 -11.27 -2.24 2.17
C VAL A 26 -12.17 -1.54 3.19
N GLN A 27 -12.83 -0.43 2.81
CA GLN A 27 -13.77 0.26 3.69
C GLN A 27 -14.96 -0.62 4.10
N SER A 28 -15.49 -1.45 3.19
CA SER A 28 -16.57 -2.37 3.53
C SER A 28 -16.12 -3.40 4.58
N LEU A 29 -14.93 -3.98 4.41
CA LEU A 29 -14.36 -4.93 5.36
C LEU A 29 -14.09 -4.30 6.73
N LEU A 30 -13.60 -3.05 6.78
CA LEU A 30 -13.40 -2.31 8.03
C LEU A 30 -14.73 -2.13 8.78
N ARG A 31 -15.78 -1.70 8.07
CA ARG A 31 -17.13 -1.52 8.64
C ARG A 31 -17.73 -2.83 9.16
N GLU A 32 -17.56 -3.93 8.44
CA GLU A 32 -17.99 -5.27 8.88
C GLU A 32 -17.33 -5.71 10.20
N ARG A 33 -16.16 -5.16 10.51
CA ARG A 33 -15.43 -5.37 11.76
C ARG A 33 -15.71 -4.28 12.81
N GLY A 34 -16.65 -3.37 12.55
CA GLY A 34 -16.99 -2.28 13.46
C GLY A 34 -15.91 -1.18 13.53
N ILE A 35 -14.99 -1.14 12.55
CA ILE A 35 -13.95 -0.11 12.47
C ILE A 35 -14.44 0.99 11.53
N GLU A 36 -14.98 2.04 12.14
CA GLU A 36 -15.59 3.17 11.43
C GLU A 36 -14.82 4.49 11.71
N PRO A 37 -14.93 5.47 10.81
CA PRO A 37 -14.36 6.80 11.08
C PRO A 37 -14.87 7.37 12.42
N PRO A 38 -14.01 8.04 13.19
CA PRO A 38 -12.63 8.43 12.89
C PRO A 38 -11.55 7.45 13.41
N ALA A 39 -11.72 6.15 13.23
CA ALA A 39 -10.73 5.15 13.65
C ALA A 39 -9.34 5.43 13.02
N ARG A 40 -8.28 5.04 13.74
CA ARG A 40 -6.90 5.14 13.25
C ARG A 40 -6.56 3.93 12.40
N VAL A 41 -5.97 4.19 11.24
CA VAL A 41 -5.49 3.18 10.29
C VAL A 41 -4.03 3.48 9.95
N LEU A 42 -3.20 2.46 9.99
CA LEU A 42 -1.83 2.51 9.47
C LEU A 42 -1.80 1.77 8.14
N ASP A 43 -1.37 2.46 7.08
CA ASP A 43 -1.26 1.93 5.72
C ASP A 43 0.21 1.62 5.43
N ALA A 44 0.58 0.35 5.49
CA ALA A 44 1.96 -0.13 5.38
C ALA A 44 2.33 -0.41 3.92
N GLY A 45 3.45 0.14 3.45
CA GLY A 45 3.83 0.08 2.03
C GLY A 45 2.90 0.92 1.17
N CYS A 46 2.52 2.10 1.64
CA CYS A 46 1.47 2.93 1.04
C CYS A 46 1.80 3.48 -0.36
N GLY A 47 3.09 3.43 -0.79
CA GLY A 47 3.54 3.95 -2.07
C GLY A 47 3.19 5.42 -2.27
N THR A 48 2.52 5.75 -3.36
CA THR A 48 2.04 7.11 -3.68
C THR A 48 0.80 7.53 -2.88
N GLY A 49 0.37 6.70 -1.93
CA GLY A 49 -0.67 7.04 -0.96
C GLY A 49 -2.10 6.76 -1.40
N MET A 50 -2.32 6.03 -2.47
CA MET A 50 -3.65 5.78 -3.03
C MET A 50 -4.68 5.31 -1.98
N MET A 51 -4.36 4.25 -1.22
CA MET A 51 -5.26 3.73 -0.19
C MET A 51 -5.36 4.67 1.00
N SER A 52 -4.24 5.22 1.45
CA SER A 52 -4.20 6.21 2.54
C SER A 52 -5.10 7.40 2.27
N LEU A 53 -5.04 7.97 1.05
CA LEU A 53 -5.85 9.12 0.64
C LEU A 53 -7.33 8.79 0.60
N ALA A 54 -7.68 7.63 0.05
CA ALA A 54 -9.08 7.20 -0.02
C ALA A 54 -9.69 6.95 1.37
N LEU A 55 -8.92 6.36 2.29
CA LEU A 55 -9.35 6.18 3.69
C LEU A 55 -9.46 7.52 4.42
N ALA A 56 -8.52 8.46 4.20
CA ALA A 56 -8.60 9.80 4.79
C ALA A 56 -9.83 10.58 4.28
N GLN A 57 -10.15 10.49 2.99
CA GLN A 57 -11.38 11.07 2.42
C GLN A 57 -12.65 10.46 3.03
N ALA A 58 -12.61 9.19 3.40
CA ALA A 58 -13.71 8.52 4.09
C ALA A 58 -13.80 8.88 5.59
N GLY A 59 -12.87 9.71 6.11
CA GLY A 59 -12.89 10.22 7.47
C GLY A 59 -12.08 9.43 8.49
N TYR A 60 -11.28 8.45 8.06
CA TYR A 60 -10.32 7.76 8.93
C TYR A 60 -9.13 8.68 9.26
N ARG A 61 -8.48 8.42 10.39
CA ARG A 61 -7.20 9.04 10.74
C ARG A 61 -6.10 8.10 10.25
N VAL A 62 -5.38 8.53 9.21
CA VAL A 62 -4.46 7.65 8.49
C VAL A 62 -3.02 8.08 8.70
N THR A 63 -2.18 7.10 9.00
CA THR A 63 -0.72 7.18 8.89
C THR A 63 -0.29 6.28 7.74
N GLY A 64 0.24 6.85 6.67
CA GLY A 64 0.82 6.11 5.53
C GLY A 64 2.32 5.93 5.71
N THR A 65 2.80 4.71 5.54
CA THR A 65 4.23 4.40 5.71
C THR A 65 4.79 3.69 4.48
N ASP A 66 6.00 4.08 4.08
CA ASP A 66 6.75 3.46 2.98
C ASP A 66 8.26 3.60 3.24
N VAL A 67 9.05 2.67 2.72
CA VAL A 67 10.53 2.75 2.81
C VAL A 67 11.12 3.73 1.78
N SER A 68 10.33 4.21 0.84
CA SER A 68 10.75 5.09 -0.25
C SER A 68 10.33 6.54 0.02
N PRO A 69 11.26 7.43 0.40
CA PRO A 69 10.94 8.86 0.53
C PRO A 69 10.35 9.45 -0.75
N ALA A 70 10.77 8.98 -1.91
CA ALA A 70 10.27 9.47 -3.19
C ALA A 70 8.78 9.11 -3.42
N MET A 71 8.31 7.97 -2.91
CA MET A 71 6.89 7.62 -2.89
C MET A 71 6.12 8.52 -1.93
N LEU A 72 6.62 8.72 -0.72
CA LEU A 72 6.00 9.60 0.28
C LEU A 72 5.94 11.05 -0.18
N ASP A 73 6.92 11.54 -0.94
CA ASP A 73 6.87 12.86 -1.58
C ASP A 73 5.69 12.98 -2.56
N GLN A 74 5.43 11.95 -3.37
CA GLN A 74 4.27 11.93 -4.29
C GLN A 74 2.96 11.86 -3.50
N ALA A 75 2.89 11.02 -2.47
CA ALA A 75 1.74 10.88 -1.58
C ALA A 75 1.40 12.22 -0.90
N THR A 76 2.41 12.91 -0.40
CA THR A 76 2.26 14.25 0.22
C THR A 76 1.68 15.26 -0.78
N GLN A 77 2.22 15.30 -2.01
CA GLN A 77 1.70 16.19 -3.05
C GLN A 77 0.26 15.85 -3.43
N ALA A 78 -0.08 14.56 -3.50
CA ALA A 78 -1.44 14.11 -3.79
C ALA A 78 -2.41 14.51 -2.66
N ALA A 79 -2.03 14.36 -1.39
CA ALA A 79 -2.80 14.81 -0.24
C ALA A 79 -3.10 16.31 -0.30
N HIS A 80 -2.09 17.12 -0.62
CA HIS A 80 -2.28 18.57 -0.81
C HIS A 80 -3.27 18.90 -1.92
N ARG A 81 -3.17 18.23 -3.07
CA ARG A 81 -4.10 18.46 -4.20
C ARG A 81 -5.55 18.10 -3.83
N LEU A 82 -5.74 17.06 -3.03
CA LEU A 82 -7.06 16.59 -2.60
C LEU A 82 -7.60 17.33 -1.36
N GLY A 83 -6.78 18.11 -0.67
CA GLY A 83 -7.16 18.81 0.55
C GLY A 83 -7.44 17.87 1.72
N VAL A 84 -6.79 16.71 1.77
CA VAL A 84 -6.92 15.72 2.85
C VAL A 84 -5.66 15.71 3.72
N HIS A 85 -5.83 15.31 4.97
CA HIS A 85 -4.74 15.17 5.92
C HIS A 85 -4.40 13.69 6.13
N VAL A 86 -3.13 13.34 5.91
CA VAL A 86 -2.54 12.04 6.18
C VAL A 86 -1.17 12.29 6.82
N GLU A 87 -0.84 11.55 7.86
CA GLU A 87 0.50 11.51 8.42
C GLU A 87 1.38 10.57 7.58
N TRP A 88 2.57 11.03 7.17
CA TRP A 88 3.47 10.23 6.34
C TRP A 88 4.76 9.95 7.09
N GLU A 89 5.16 8.68 7.15
CA GLU A 89 6.36 8.27 7.87
C GLU A 89 7.20 7.30 7.01
N GLU A 90 8.52 7.54 6.93
CA GLU A 90 9.46 6.58 6.37
C GLU A 90 9.64 5.42 7.34
N MET A 91 9.08 4.25 7.00
CA MET A 91 9.04 3.10 7.88
C MET A 91 9.05 1.80 7.09
N ASP A 92 9.80 0.83 7.58
CA ASP A 92 9.81 -0.53 7.04
C ASP A 92 8.65 -1.32 7.63
N MET A 93 7.86 -1.99 6.79
CA MET A 93 6.73 -2.81 7.26
C MET A 93 7.15 -3.94 8.21
N ARG A 94 8.41 -4.37 8.19
CA ARG A 94 8.97 -5.37 9.09
C ARG A 94 9.17 -4.85 10.52
N SER A 95 9.04 -3.54 10.74
CA SER A 95 9.24 -2.87 12.02
C SER A 95 8.31 -1.67 12.18
N LEU A 96 7.01 -1.90 12.07
CA LEU A 96 5.98 -0.88 12.26
C LEU A 96 5.95 -0.44 13.73
N ASP A 97 6.12 0.86 13.97
CA ASP A 97 6.12 1.45 15.31
C ASP A 97 5.33 2.77 15.33
N PRO A 98 3.99 2.70 15.20
CA PRO A 98 3.17 3.90 15.26
C PRO A 98 3.21 4.51 16.66
N LEU A 99 3.22 5.85 16.74
CA LEU A 99 3.19 6.58 18.01
C LEU A 99 2.04 6.17 18.93
N VAL A 100 0.92 5.75 18.34
CA VAL A 100 -0.28 5.30 19.06
C VAL A 100 -0.84 4.06 18.36
N PRO A 101 -1.17 2.98 19.08
CA PRO A 101 -1.77 1.79 18.48
C PRO A 101 -3.00 2.11 17.64
N VAL A 102 -3.16 1.37 16.54
CA VAL A 102 -4.20 1.61 15.53
C VAL A 102 -5.27 0.53 15.55
N GLN A 103 -6.46 0.84 15.06
CA GLN A 103 -7.56 -0.12 14.95
C GLN A 103 -7.42 -1.05 13.73
N ALA A 104 -6.73 -0.56 12.69
CA ALA A 104 -6.45 -1.38 11.52
C ALA A 104 -5.05 -1.09 10.98
N VAL A 105 -4.42 -2.13 10.42
CA VAL A 105 -3.26 -2.04 9.52
C VAL A 105 -3.74 -2.50 8.14
N THR A 106 -3.53 -1.68 7.13
CA THR A 106 -3.70 -2.05 5.71
C THR A 106 -2.34 -2.22 5.06
N CYS A 107 -2.20 -3.21 4.19
CA CYS A 107 -1.00 -3.47 3.40
C CYS A 107 -1.46 -4.07 2.08
N VAL A 108 -1.96 -3.23 1.16
CA VAL A 108 -2.69 -3.65 -0.04
C VAL A 108 -2.03 -3.13 -1.31
N CYS A 109 -2.31 -3.79 -2.42
CA CYS A 109 -1.67 -3.61 -3.72
C CYS A 109 -0.24 -4.15 -3.76
N ASP A 110 -0.10 -5.40 -3.33
CA ASP A 110 1.11 -6.24 -3.44
C ASP A 110 2.34 -5.92 -2.57
N PRO A 111 2.34 -5.06 -1.51
CA PRO A 111 3.58 -4.78 -0.79
C PRO A 111 4.19 -6.02 -0.13
N VAL A 112 3.35 -6.96 0.34
CA VAL A 112 3.81 -8.20 0.99
C VAL A 112 4.64 -9.06 0.03
N ASN A 113 4.38 -9.01 -1.28
CA ASN A 113 5.15 -9.77 -2.28
C ASN A 113 6.61 -9.31 -2.46
N TYR A 114 6.98 -8.15 -1.89
CA TYR A 114 8.38 -7.70 -1.84
C TYR A 114 9.19 -8.37 -0.72
N LEU A 115 8.53 -9.08 0.20
CA LEU A 115 9.18 -9.83 1.27
C LEU A 115 9.54 -11.23 0.75
N SER A 116 10.77 -11.40 0.26
CA SER A 116 11.22 -12.66 -0.36
C SER A 116 11.63 -13.71 0.65
N GLU A 117 11.96 -13.32 1.88
CA GLU A 117 12.45 -14.22 2.91
C GLU A 117 11.36 -14.51 3.94
N GLN A 118 11.30 -15.76 4.42
CA GLN A 118 10.30 -16.16 5.42
C GLN A 118 10.42 -15.35 6.71
N ASP A 119 11.64 -15.01 7.13
CA ASP A 119 11.88 -14.21 8.33
C ASP A 119 11.34 -12.78 8.19
N ASP A 120 11.41 -12.19 6.98
CA ASP A 120 10.85 -10.88 6.68
C ASP A 120 9.32 -10.89 6.76
N VAL A 121 8.69 -11.93 6.21
CA VAL A 121 7.23 -12.12 6.31
C VAL A 121 6.81 -12.29 7.78
N GLN A 122 7.55 -13.08 8.56
CA GLN A 122 7.29 -13.24 9.98
C GLN A 122 7.47 -11.93 10.75
N ALA A 123 8.49 -11.15 10.44
CA ALA A 123 8.73 -9.84 11.03
C ALA A 123 7.58 -8.87 10.73
N PHE A 124 7.08 -8.83 9.49
CA PHE A 124 5.91 -8.02 9.11
C PHE A 124 4.68 -8.37 9.94
N PHE A 125 4.30 -9.64 10.00
CA PHE A 125 3.11 -10.03 10.78
C PHE A 125 3.27 -9.75 12.27
N THR A 126 4.48 -9.92 12.80
CA THR A 126 4.78 -9.60 14.20
C THR A 126 4.65 -8.11 14.47
N SER A 127 5.25 -7.27 13.64
CA SER A 127 5.20 -5.82 13.80
C SER A 127 3.78 -5.25 13.60
N ALA A 128 3.05 -5.76 12.61
CA ALA A 128 1.66 -5.38 12.40
C ALA A 128 0.77 -5.75 13.62
N CYS A 129 0.99 -6.93 14.20
CA CYS A 129 0.27 -7.34 15.41
C CYS A 129 0.58 -6.44 16.61
N GLN A 130 1.83 -5.98 16.74
CA GLN A 130 2.26 -5.06 17.81
C GLN A 130 1.72 -3.63 17.62
N ALA A 131 1.54 -3.21 16.38
CA ALA A 131 0.95 -1.91 16.04
C ALA A 131 -0.55 -1.82 16.33
N LEU A 132 -1.23 -2.97 16.38
CA LEU A 132 -2.68 -3.04 16.55
C LEU A 132 -3.12 -2.95 18.02
N VAL A 133 -4.27 -2.31 18.24
CA VAL A 133 -5.00 -2.45 19.51
C VAL A 133 -5.52 -3.89 19.68
N PRO A 134 -5.79 -4.37 20.91
CA PRO A 134 -6.49 -5.64 21.09
C PRO A 134 -7.82 -5.68 20.32
N GLY A 135 -7.99 -6.69 19.46
CA GLY A 135 -9.16 -6.81 18.57
C GLY A 135 -9.08 -6.00 17.29
N GLY A 136 -7.97 -5.31 17.04
CA GLY A 136 -7.69 -4.66 15.76
C GLY A 136 -7.48 -5.66 14.62
N VAL A 137 -7.53 -5.20 13.37
CA VAL A 137 -7.43 -6.06 12.19
C VAL A 137 -6.26 -5.69 11.30
N LEU A 138 -5.63 -6.71 10.71
CA LEU A 138 -4.69 -6.58 9.61
C LEU A 138 -5.39 -7.01 8.32
N MET A 139 -5.32 -6.16 7.29
CA MET A 139 -5.77 -6.46 5.93
C MET A 139 -4.59 -6.39 4.99
N PHE A 140 -4.38 -7.44 4.21
CA PHE A 140 -3.32 -7.49 3.22
C PHE A 140 -3.75 -8.34 2.03
N ASP A 141 -3.10 -8.14 0.90
CA ASP A 141 -3.22 -9.00 -0.27
C ASP A 141 -1.87 -9.60 -0.65
N VAL A 142 -1.93 -10.72 -1.33
CA VAL A 142 -0.77 -11.39 -1.91
C VAL A 142 -1.14 -12.00 -3.25
N SER A 143 -0.24 -11.87 -4.21
CA SER A 143 -0.37 -12.57 -5.48
C SER A 143 -0.01 -14.05 -5.30
N THR A 144 -0.88 -14.92 -5.79
CA THR A 144 -0.71 -16.37 -5.65
C THR A 144 0.15 -16.96 -6.77
N PRO A 145 0.79 -18.13 -6.56
CA PRO A 145 1.47 -18.83 -7.65
C PRO A 145 0.55 -19.15 -8.84
N PHE A 146 -0.74 -19.41 -8.58
CA PHE A 146 -1.74 -19.61 -9.61
C PHE A 146 -1.88 -18.38 -10.51
N TYR A 147 -1.97 -17.17 -9.90
CA TYR A 147 -2.07 -15.90 -10.62
C TYR A 147 -0.84 -15.68 -11.51
N TYR A 148 0.36 -15.88 -10.98
CA TYR A 148 1.59 -15.76 -11.77
C TYR A 148 1.68 -16.77 -12.92
N GLN A 149 1.25 -18.01 -12.71
CA GLN A 149 1.38 -19.08 -13.71
C GLN A 149 0.28 -19.03 -14.78
N HIS A 150 -0.95 -18.65 -14.43
CA HIS A 150 -2.11 -18.81 -15.30
C HIS A 150 -2.67 -17.49 -15.83
N GLU A 151 -2.63 -16.44 -15.01
CA GLU A 151 -3.16 -15.12 -15.41
C GLU A 151 -2.07 -14.27 -16.06
N LEU A 152 -0.93 -14.14 -15.42
CA LEU A 152 0.20 -13.40 -15.97
C LEU A 152 1.01 -14.24 -16.97
N GLY A 153 1.28 -15.51 -16.64
CA GLY A 153 1.98 -16.45 -17.50
C GLY A 153 3.34 -15.93 -17.98
N THR A 154 3.57 -16.02 -19.29
CA THR A 154 4.78 -15.49 -19.98
C THR A 154 4.45 -14.23 -20.78
N GLN A 155 3.45 -13.48 -20.36
CA GLN A 155 2.98 -12.30 -21.09
C GLN A 155 4.01 -11.16 -21.01
N THR A 156 3.94 -10.32 -22.02
CA THR A 156 4.64 -9.03 -22.03
C THR A 156 3.60 -7.94 -21.96
N PHE A 157 3.69 -7.09 -20.96
CA PHE A 157 2.84 -5.93 -20.82
C PHE A 157 3.62 -4.69 -21.22
N ALA A 158 2.99 -3.84 -22.02
CA ALA A 158 3.56 -2.54 -22.37
C ALA A 158 2.48 -1.48 -22.21
N HIS A 159 2.83 -0.40 -21.56
CA HIS A 159 1.96 0.75 -21.44
C HIS A 159 2.72 2.03 -21.73
N GLN A 160 2.06 2.99 -22.35
CA GLN A 160 2.61 4.30 -22.67
C GLN A 160 1.71 5.39 -22.13
N ALA A 161 2.30 6.27 -21.32
CA ALA A 161 1.71 7.52 -20.85
C ALA A 161 2.42 8.71 -21.54
N PRO A 162 1.93 9.95 -21.41
CA PRO A 162 2.53 11.11 -22.06
C PRO A 162 4.01 11.36 -21.74
N GLU A 163 4.43 11.04 -20.51
CA GLU A 163 5.78 11.31 -20.01
C GLU A 163 6.64 10.05 -19.83
N ALA A 164 6.04 8.87 -19.96
CA ALA A 164 6.73 7.61 -19.72
C ALA A 164 6.12 6.43 -20.46
N ALA A 165 6.92 5.40 -20.67
CA ALA A 165 6.46 4.10 -21.13
C ALA A 165 7.20 3.01 -20.36
N TYR A 166 6.55 1.85 -20.17
CA TYR A 166 7.22 0.67 -19.63
C TYR A 166 6.93 -0.56 -20.48
N ILE A 167 7.85 -1.49 -20.42
CA ILE A 167 7.67 -2.87 -20.92
C ILE A 167 8.00 -3.79 -19.75
N CYS A 168 7.00 -4.57 -19.33
CA CYS A 168 7.14 -5.57 -18.27
C CYS A 168 7.26 -6.94 -18.93
N LEU A 169 8.38 -7.62 -18.68
CA LEU A 169 8.63 -8.98 -19.11
C LEU A 169 8.50 -9.90 -17.92
N LEU A 170 7.58 -10.85 -18.00
CA LEU A 170 7.43 -11.88 -16.98
C LEU A 170 8.27 -13.09 -17.43
N TYR A 171 9.10 -13.57 -16.55
CA TYR A 171 9.90 -14.79 -16.74
C TYR A 171 9.91 -15.60 -15.44
N THR A 172 9.85 -16.91 -15.60
CA THR A 172 10.04 -17.86 -14.50
C THR A 172 11.43 -18.43 -14.58
N SER A 173 12.15 -18.40 -13.47
CA SER A 173 13.46 -19.10 -13.34
C SER A 173 13.25 -20.52 -12.84
#